data_bb6a06b792cf4063a67692b39fffc743
#
_entry.id   bb6a06b792cf4063a67692b39fffc743
#
_cell.length_a   1.000
_cell.length_b   1.000
_cell.length_c   1.000
_cell.angle_alpha   90.00
_cell.angle_beta   90.00
_cell.angle_gamma   90.00
#
_symmetry.space_group_name_H-M   'P 1'
#
loop_
_entity.id
_entity.type
_entity.pdbx_description
1 polymer ?
#
loop_
_entity_poly.entity_id
_entity_poly.type
_entity_poly.pdbx_seq_one_letter_code
_entity_poly.pdbx_strand_id
1 'polypeptide(L)'
;MSRKNHKMIDGRLLQTNKKYSQLKMKQKEKIAEWMFQATRDYYMKKCTFPSDKHLEEVVDSVYEKIEDAEIWIPYGEVFKHYKSKRSDINKRVRKSLNEKEESRIEKVCFMNMCMIQDHKGNVLALDKVNDSYTGTTFPGGHVEANEI
;
A
#
# COMPACT_ATOMS: atom_id res chain seq x y z
N MET A 1 -29.21 -2.11 36.83
CA MET A 1 -28.15 -2.47 35.84
C MET A 1 -27.03 -3.19 36.57
N SER A 2 -26.66 -4.38 36.14
CA SER A 2 -25.61 -5.17 36.79
C SER A 2 -24.24 -4.53 36.61
N ARG A 3 -23.58 -4.11 37.71
CA ARG A 3 -22.23 -3.51 37.69
C ARG A 3 -21.10 -4.53 37.48
N LYS A 4 -21.42 -5.82 37.25
CA LYS A 4 -20.46 -6.91 37.12
C LYS A 4 -19.44 -6.77 35.98
N ASN A 5 -19.74 -5.96 34.96
CA ASN A 5 -18.93 -5.80 33.78
C ASN A 5 -18.36 -4.36 33.62
N HIS A 6 -18.20 -3.62 34.74
CA HIS A 6 -17.65 -2.29 34.76
C HIS A 6 -16.54 -2.18 35.78
N LYS A 7 -15.48 -1.47 35.42
CA LYS A 7 -14.38 -1.07 36.32
C LYS A 7 -14.21 0.43 36.30
N MET A 8 -13.83 0.98 37.43
CA MET A 8 -13.39 2.38 37.51
C MET A 8 -11.92 2.43 37.11
N ILE A 9 -11.60 3.19 36.08
CA ILE A 9 -10.24 3.49 35.61
C ILE A 9 -10.17 5.01 35.43
N ASP A 10 -9.24 5.65 36.11
CA ASP A 10 -9.02 7.12 36.07
C ASP A 10 -10.31 7.94 36.26
N GLY A 11 -11.14 7.52 37.23
CA GLY A 11 -12.41 8.20 37.57
C GLY A 11 -13.54 7.96 36.57
N ARG A 12 -13.35 7.14 35.56
CA ARG A 12 -14.37 6.77 34.56
C ARG A 12 -14.86 5.33 34.77
N LEU A 13 -16.18 5.13 34.71
CA LEU A 13 -16.78 3.80 34.75
C LEU A 13 -16.75 3.18 33.35
N LEU A 14 -15.85 2.23 33.14
CA LEU A 14 -15.62 1.60 31.84
C LEU A 14 -16.20 0.18 31.78
N GLN A 15 -16.84 -0.13 30.66
CA GLN A 15 -17.42 -1.46 30.42
C GLN A 15 -16.32 -2.45 30.00
N THR A 16 -16.03 -3.47 30.83
CA THR A 16 -14.93 -4.42 30.59
C THR A 16 -15.21 -5.43 29.49
N ASN A 17 -16.47 -5.66 29.14
CA ASN A 17 -16.91 -6.61 28.09
C ASN A 17 -17.43 -5.93 26.82
N LYS A 18 -17.01 -4.69 26.57
CA LYS A 18 -17.41 -3.95 25.36
C LYS A 18 -16.87 -4.64 24.12
N LYS A 19 -17.77 -4.95 23.18
CA LYS A 19 -17.42 -5.58 21.90
C LYS A 19 -17.08 -4.54 20.82
N TYR A 20 -16.27 -4.94 19.85
CA TYR A 20 -15.93 -4.09 18.69
C TYR A 20 -17.19 -3.61 17.93
N SER A 21 -18.22 -4.45 17.83
CA SER A 21 -19.50 -4.10 17.19
C SER A 21 -20.22 -2.91 17.84
N GLN A 22 -19.99 -2.67 19.13
CA GLN A 22 -20.64 -1.61 19.92
C GLN A 22 -19.95 -0.24 19.80
N LEU A 23 -18.83 -0.15 19.09
CA LEU A 23 -18.17 1.11 18.79
C LEU A 23 -19.01 1.94 17.80
N LYS A 24 -18.91 3.27 17.93
CA LYS A 24 -19.48 4.21 16.95
C LYS A 24 -18.81 4.03 15.59
N MET A 25 -19.52 4.29 14.49
CA MET A 25 -18.98 4.12 13.15
C MET A 25 -17.64 4.86 12.94
N LYS A 26 -17.58 6.13 13.33
CA LYS A 26 -16.33 6.93 13.23
C LYS A 26 -15.15 6.33 14.02
N GLN A 27 -15.42 5.66 15.14
CA GLN A 27 -14.38 4.97 15.91
C GLN A 27 -13.90 3.70 15.20
N LYS A 28 -14.83 2.94 14.60
CA LYS A 28 -14.50 1.75 13.79
C LYS A 28 -13.65 2.12 12.59
N GLU A 29 -13.99 3.20 11.89
CA GLU A 29 -13.25 3.70 10.73
C GLU A 29 -11.81 4.10 11.12
N LYS A 30 -11.66 4.87 12.22
CA LYS A 30 -10.32 5.23 12.73
C LYS A 30 -9.48 4.01 13.07
N ILE A 31 -10.05 3.06 13.83
CA ILE A 31 -9.33 1.85 14.22
C ILE A 31 -8.97 1.00 12.98
N ALA A 32 -9.86 0.87 12.01
CA ALA A 32 -9.58 0.15 10.77
C ALA A 32 -8.44 0.82 9.97
N GLU A 33 -8.39 2.15 9.94
CA GLU A 33 -7.30 2.88 9.30
C GLU A 33 -5.97 2.70 10.06
N TRP A 34 -5.97 2.74 11.38
CA TRP A 34 -4.76 2.46 12.17
C TRP A 34 -4.25 1.03 12.00
N MET A 35 -5.17 0.05 11.92
CA MET A 35 -4.81 -1.34 11.62
C MET A 35 -4.15 -1.46 10.24
N PHE A 36 -4.68 -0.78 9.24
CA PHE A 36 -4.10 -0.74 7.90
C PHE A 36 -2.70 -0.09 7.92
N GLN A 37 -2.56 1.08 8.55
CA GLN A 37 -1.28 1.79 8.65
C GLN A 37 -0.22 0.96 9.38
N ALA A 38 -0.57 0.40 10.55
CA ALA A 38 0.36 -0.42 11.35
C ALA A 38 0.82 -1.67 10.57
N THR A 39 -0.09 -2.34 9.85
CA THR A 39 0.25 -3.50 9.02
C THR A 39 1.15 -3.11 7.85
N ARG A 40 0.90 -1.96 7.23
CA ARG A 40 1.74 -1.43 6.16
C ARG A 40 3.13 -1.06 6.66
N ASP A 41 3.22 -0.38 7.80
CA ASP A 41 4.50 0.01 8.41
C ASP A 41 5.32 -1.23 8.80
N TYR A 42 4.66 -2.27 9.33
CA TYR A 42 5.28 -3.56 9.61
C TYR A 42 5.85 -4.18 8.31
N TYR A 43 5.05 -4.21 7.25
CA TYR A 43 5.49 -4.74 5.95
C TYR A 43 6.67 -3.95 5.38
N MET A 44 6.66 -2.63 5.47
CA MET A 44 7.76 -1.78 4.99
C MET A 44 9.07 -2.02 5.77
N LYS A 45 8.98 -2.37 7.06
CA LYS A 45 10.15 -2.67 7.90
C LYS A 45 10.69 -4.08 7.70
N LYS A 46 9.81 -5.06 7.55
CA LYS A 46 10.15 -6.51 7.58
C LYS A 46 10.07 -7.18 6.20
N CYS A 47 9.55 -6.50 5.17
CA CYS A 47 9.26 -7.05 3.84
C CYS A 47 8.36 -8.30 3.85
N THR A 48 7.67 -8.54 4.96
CA THR A 48 6.75 -9.67 5.16
C THR A 48 5.52 -9.24 5.94
N PHE A 49 4.38 -9.90 5.71
CA PHE A 49 3.20 -9.68 6.53
C PHE A 49 3.34 -10.32 7.91
N PRO A 50 2.71 -9.74 8.96
CA PRO A 50 2.80 -10.27 10.31
C PRO A 50 2.24 -11.69 10.37
N SER A 51 3.05 -12.62 10.88
CA SER A 51 2.62 -14.00 11.19
C SER A 51 1.87 -14.03 12.52
N ASP A 52 1.30 -15.16 12.90
CA ASP A 52 0.53 -15.28 14.16
C ASP A 52 1.38 -14.93 15.41
N LYS A 53 2.69 -15.15 15.35
CA LYS A 53 3.64 -14.80 16.43
C LYS A 53 3.92 -13.30 16.56
N HIS A 54 3.67 -12.53 15.50
CA HIS A 54 3.97 -11.11 15.43
C HIS A 54 2.72 -10.23 15.33
N LEU A 55 1.54 -10.81 15.52
CA LEU A 55 0.29 -10.05 15.51
C LEU A 55 0.23 -9.06 16.67
N GLU A 56 0.78 -9.44 17.83
CA GLU A 56 0.80 -8.60 19.03
C GLU A 56 1.55 -7.29 18.75
N GLU A 57 2.73 -7.35 18.12
CA GLU A 57 3.53 -6.17 17.77
C GLU A 57 2.72 -5.12 16.97
N VAL A 58 1.91 -5.59 16.03
CA VAL A 58 1.06 -4.71 15.21
C VAL A 58 -0.13 -4.20 16.01
N VAL A 59 -0.78 -5.07 16.79
CA VAL A 59 -1.96 -4.71 17.58
C VAL A 59 -1.59 -3.75 18.70
N ASP A 60 -0.42 -3.91 19.34
CA ASP A 60 0.08 -3.02 20.38
C ASP A 60 0.20 -1.58 19.86
N SER A 61 0.81 -1.41 18.67
CA SER A 61 0.93 -0.07 18.06
C SER A 61 -0.43 0.55 17.68
N VAL A 62 -1.42 -0.28 17.37
CA VAL A 62 -2.81 0.18 17.15
C VAL A 62 -3.47 0.55 18.46
N TYR A 63 -3.22 -0.25 19.51
CA TYR A 63 -3.85 -0.06 20.82
C TYR A 63 -3.37 1.22 21.51
N GLU A 64 -2.09 1.56 21.39
CA GLU A 64 -1.55 2.85 21.84
C GLU A 64 -2.33 4.03 21.23
N LYS A 65 -2.58 4.00 19.91
CA LYS A 65 -3.38 5.04 19.24
C LYS A 65 -4.85 5.05 19.68
N ILE A 66 -5.40 3.90 20.06
CA ILE A 66 -6.76 3.78 20.59
C ILE A 66 -6.84 4.43 21.97
N GLU A 67 -5.84 4.22 22.83
CA GLU A 67 -5.74 4.84 24.14
C GLU A 67 -5.54 6.35 24.03
N ASP A 68 -4.64 6.82 23.20
CA ASP A 68 -4.40 8.25 22.93
C ASP A 68 -5.66 8.97 22.42
N ALA A 69 -6.49 8.27 21.65
CA ALA A 69 -7.76 8.80 21.16
C ALA A 69 -8.92 8.67 22.19
N GLU A 70 -8.62 8.23 23.41
CA GLU A 70 -9.62 7.99 24.48
C GLU A 70 -10.78 7.07 24.05
N ILE A 71 -10.51 6.11 23.15
CA ILE A 71 -11.50 5.14 22.71
C ILE A 71 -11.43 3.92 23.63
N TRP A 72 -12.46 3.74 24.46
CA TRP A 72 -12.51 2.56 25.31
C TRP A 72 -12.97 1.31 24.56
N ILE A 73 -12.10 0.31 24.49
CA ILE A 73 -12.37 -1.05 24.03
C ILE A 73 -11.34 -2.00 24.66
N PRO A 74 -11.71 -3.22 25.11
CA PRO A 74 -10.75 -4.18 25.61
C PRO A 74 -9.76 -4.62 24.54
N TYR A 75 -8.48 -4.74 24.90
CA TYR A 75 -7.40 -5.19 24.00
C TYR A 75 -7.74 -6.50 23.27
N GLY A 76 -8.25 -7.49 23.99
CA GLY A 76 -8.61 -8.77 23.38
C GLY A 76 -9.67 -8.69 22.27
N GLU A 77 -10.57 -7.70 22.32
CA GLU A 77 -11.55 -7.47 21.25
C GLU A 77 -10.91 -6.83 20.02
N VAL A 78 -9.92 -5.94 20.21
CA VAL A 78 -9.14 -5.36 19.11
C VAL A 78 -8.30 -6.44 18.44
N PHE A 79 -7.60 -7.26 19.22
CA PHE A 79 -6.79 -8.38 18.74
C PHE A 79 -7.64 -9.39 17.95
N LYS A 80 -8.77 -9.80 18.49
CA LYS A 80 -9.71 -10.71 17.82
C LYS A 80 -10.24 -10.14 16.51
N HIS A 81 -10.57 -8.85 16.50
CA HIS A 81 -11.05 -8.18 15.30
C HIS A 81 -9.95 -8.09 14.25
N TYR A 82 -8.73 -7.69 14.62
CA TYR A 82 -7.59 -7.66 13.72
C TYR A 82 -7.31 -9.04 13.11
N LYS A 83 -7.27 -10.10 13.94
CA LYS A 83 -7.06 -11.47 13.46
C LYS A 83 -8.11 -11.90 12.44
N SER A 84 -9.38 -11.56 12.66
CA SER A 84 -10.48 -11.88 11.74
C SER A 84 -10.39 -11.12 10.42
N LYS A 85 -9.86 -9.90 10.43
CA LYS A 85 -9.76 -9.00 9.27
C LYS A 85 -8.37 -8.98 8.60
N ARG A 86 -7.41 -9.73 9.13
CA ARG A 86 -6.02 -9.76 8.66
C ARG A 86 -5.89 -9.97 7.16
N SER A 87 -6.65 -10.92 6.59
CA SER A 87 -6.58 -11.20 5.16
C SER A 87 -7.02 -10.00 4.31
N ASP A 88 -8.10 -9.33 4.72
CA ASP A 88 -8.63 -8.16 4.01
C ASP A 88 -7.66 -6.98 4.12
N ILE A 89 -7.08 -6.78 5.31
CA ILE A 89 -6.07 -5.73 5.55
C ILE A 89 -4.82 -5.98 4.70
N ASN A 90 -4.31 -7.21 4.67
CA ASN A 90 -3.15 -7.58 3.87
C ASN A 90 -3.39 -7.35 2.37
N LYS A 91 -4.58 -7.69 1.86
CA LYS A 91 -4.96 -7.41 0.46
C LYS A 91 -4.97 -5.90 0.17
N ARG A 92 -5.54 -5.11 1.09
CA ARG A 92 -5.58 -3.65 0.96
C ARG A 92 -4.18 -3.05 0.96
N VAL A 93 -3.27 -3.54 1.83
CA VAL A 93 -1.87 -3.11 1.86
C VAL A 93 -1.17 -3.44 0.54
N ARG A 94 -1.27 -4.67 0.03
CA ARG A 94 -0.69 -5.04 -1.27
C ARG A 94 -1.17 -4.13 -2.39
N LYS A 95 -2.48 -3.90 -2.47
CA LYS A 95 -3.05 -3.01 -3.47
C LYS A 95 -2.47 -1.60 -3.40
N SER A 96 -2.37 -1.04 -2.20
CA SER A 96 -1.80 0.31 -1.99
C SER A 96 -0.30 0.42 -2.34
N LEU A 97 0.44 -0.68 -2.25
CA LEU A 97 1.86 -0.73 -2.63
C LEU A 97 2.00 -0.84 -4.15
N ASN A 98 1.23 -1.71 -4.80
CA ASN A 98 1.24 -1.86 -6.25
C ASN A 98 0.80 -0.57 -6.96
N GLU A 99 -0.25 0.10 -6.48
CA GLU A 99 -0.67 1.40 -7.03
C GLU A 99 0.44 2.47 -6.94
N LYS A 100 1.30 2.42 -5.92
CA LYS A 100 2.45 3.32 -5.82
C LYS A 100 3.61 2.93 -6.74
N GLU A 101 3.82 1.64 -6.97
CA GLU A 101 4.81 1.15 -7.93
C GLU A 101 4.39 1.47 -9.35
N GLU A 102 3.14 1.20 -9.71
CA GLU A 102 2.60 1.55 -11.04
C GLU A 102 2.68 3.07 -11.32
N SER A 103 2.50 3.92 -10.30
CA SER A 103 2.65 5.37 -10.45
C SER A 103 4.11 5.84 -10.62
N ARG A 104 5.10 4.98 -10.34
CA ARG A 104 6.54 5.26 -10.51
C ARG A 104 7.11 4.63 -11.77
N ILE A 105 6.38 3.73 -12.42
CA ILE A 105 6.82 3.08 -13.67
C ILE A 105 6.39 3.98 -14.81
N GLU A 106 7.34 4.68 -15.37
CA GLU A 106 7.17 5.33 -16.66
C GLU A 106 7.37 4.29 -17.77
N LYS A 107 6.41 4.20 -18.68
CA LYS A 107 6.56 3.38 -19.88
C LYS A 107 7.54 4.09 -20.82
N VAL A 108 8.78 3.66 -20.81
CA VAL A 108 9.83 4.17 -21.68
C VAL A 108 9.97 3.24 -22.88
N CYS A 109 9.97 3.82 -24.06
CA CYS A 109 10.28 3.10 -25.30
C CYS A 109 11.71 3.46 -25.70
N PHE A 110 12.62 2.50 -25.62
CA PHE A 110 13.98 2.68 -26.10
C PHE A 110 14.01 2.53 -27.62
N MET A 111 14.59 3.52 -28.28
CA MET A 111 14.81 3.51 -29.72
C MET A 111 16.28 3.79 -30.01
N ASN A 112 16.86 3.03 -30.91
CA ASN A 112 18.17 3.35 -31.48
C ASN A 112 17.98 4.03 -32.84
N MET A 113 18.87 4.93 -33.16
CA MET A 113 18.98 5.53 -34.48
C MET A 113 20.45 5.48 -34.92
N CYS A 114 20.67 5.07 -36.17
CA CYS A 114 21.99 5.00 -36.77
C CYS A 114 22.14 6.11 -37.81
N MET A 115 23.23 6.85 -37.73
CA MET A 115 23.63 7.74 -38.82
C MET A 115 24.64 7.00 -39.69
N ILE A 116 24.23 6.68 -40.90
CA ILE A 116 25.10 6.02 -41.90
C ILE A 116 25.56 7.08 -42.86
N GLN A 117 26.88 7.27 -42.94
CA GLN A 117 27.52 8.28 -43.79
C GLN A 117 28.48 7.62 -44.77
N ASP A 118 28.48 8.07 -46.00
CA ASP A 118 29.47 7.65 -47.00
C ASP A 118 30.77 8.45 -46.88
N HIS A 119 31.79 8.06 -47.65
CA HIS A 119 33.09 8.70 -47.66
C HIS A 119 33.08 10.13 -48.28
N LYS A 120 31.95 10.55 -48.88
CA LYS A 120 31.72 11.89 -49.43
C LYS A 120 30.92 12.79 -48.48
N GLY A 121 30.54 12.26 -47.31
CA GLY A 121 29.77 13.01 -46.32
C GLY A 121 28.25 12.97 -46.52
N ASN A 122 27.75 12.17 -47.46
CA ASN A 122 26.31 12.00 -47.63
C ASN A 122 25.75 11.10 -46.51
N VAL A 123 24.59 11.45 -45.99
CA VAL A 123 23.93 10.72 -44.90
C VAL A 123 22.69 10.01 -45.44
N LEU A 124 22.53 8.75 -45.07
CA LEU A 124 21.31 7.98 -45.37
C LEU A 124 20.16 8.46 -44.47
N ALA A 125 19.10 8.93 -45.09
CA ALA A 125 17.86 9.30 -44.43
C ALA A 125 16.69 8.55 -45.09
N LEU A 126 15.66 8.29 -44.30
CA LEU A 126 14.43 7.62 -44.72
C LEU A 126 13.27 8.58 -44.66
N ASP A 127 12.55 8.73 -45.75
CA ASP A 127 11.28 9.44 -45.76
C ASP A 127 10.17 8.49 -45.40
N LYS A 128 9.58 8.69 -44.19
CA LYS A 128 8.43 7.96 -43.72
C LYS A 128 7.15 8.65 -44.15
N VAL A 129 6.30 7.90 -44.84
CA VAL A 129 4.95 8.35 -45.21
C VAL A 129 3.95 7.32 -44.74
N ASN A 130 3.28 7.59 -43.62
CA ASN A 130 2.16 6.80 -43.13
C ASN A 130 1.08 7.71 -42.52
N ASP A 131 -0.05 7.16 -42.16
CA ASP A 131 -1.23 7.90 -41.65
C ASP A 131 -0.96 8.64 -40.32
N SER A 132 0.03 8.22 -39.55
CA SER A 132 0.33 8.78 -38.25
C SER A 132 1.59 9.67 -38.22
N TYR A 133 2.46 9.54 -39.19
CA TYR A 133 3.71 10.30 -39.22
C TYR A 133 4.27 10.45 -40.67
N THR A 134 4.55 11.68 -41.03
CA THR A 134 5.26 12.00 -42.27
C THR A 134 6.51 12.81 -41.92
N GLY A 135 7.66 12.45 -42.45
CA GLY A 135 8.91 13.18 -42.24
C GLY A 135 10.14 12.33 -42.48
N THR A 136 11.28 13.02 -42.52
CA THR A 136 12.59 12.40 -42.74
C THR A 136 13.20 11.99 -41.41
N THR A 137 13.70 10.76 -41.34
CA THR A 137 14.34 10.19 -40.14
C THR A 137 15.58 9.39 -40.52
N PHE A 138 16.44 9.13 -39.52
CA PHE A 138 17.53 8.17 -39.70
C PHE A 138 17.03 6.74 -39.55
N PRO A 139 17.73 5.75 -40.16
CA PRO A 139 17.48 4.35 -39.90
C PRO A 139 17.56 4.04 -38.42
N GLY A 140 16.62 3.27 -37.88
CA GLY A 140 16.57 2.88 -36.49
C GLY A 140 15.37 2.03 -36.18
N GLY A 141 15.29 1.56 -34.96
CA GLY A 141 14.21 0.70 -34.50
C GLY A 141 14.01 0.73 -33.01
N HIS A 142 13.02 0.02 -32.53
CA HIS A 142 12.82 -0.24 -31.13
C HIS A 142 13.89 -1.21 -30.61
N VAL A 143 14.39 -0.96 -29.40
CA VAL A 143 15.28 -1.89 -28.71
C VAL A 143 14.40 -2.97 -28.07
N GLU A 144 14.62 -4.22 -28.40
CA GLU A 144 13.89 -5.33 -27.82
C GLU A 144 14.44 -5.70 -26.43
N ALA A 145 13.62 -6.39 -25.62
CA ALA A 145 13.93 -6.67 -24.22
C ALA A 145 15.21 -7.49 -23.97
N ASN A 146 15.75 -8.14 -25.00
CA ASN A 146 16.97 -8.96 -24.91
C ASN A 146 18.17 -8.38 -25.63
N GLU A 147 18.11 -7.11 -26.05
CA GLU A 147 19.19 -6.41 -26.79
C GLU A 147 20.03 -5.47 -25.89
N ILE A 148 19.77 -5.52 -24.55
CA ILE A 148 20.48 -4.69 -23.55
C ILE A 148 21.44 -5.56 -22.77
#